data_665b8363fb2aaa75dfdb33e8bcb67a7c
#
_entry.id   665b8363fb2aaa75dfdb33e8bcb67a7c
#
_cell.length_a   1.000
_cell.length_b   1.000
_cell.length_c   1.000
_cell.angle_alpha   90.00
_cell.angle_beta   90.00
_cell.angle_gamma   90.00
#
_symmetry.space_group_name_H-M   'P 1'
#
loop_
_entity.id
_entity.type
_entity.pdbx_description
1 polymer ?
#
loop_
_entity_poly.entity_id
_entity_poly.type
_entity_poly.pdbx_seq_one_letter_code
_entity_poly.pdbx_strand_id
1 'polypeptide(L)'
;MKFIACASILSVGLFKLANAACAGPWAQCGGNNFSGESCCQSGYKCVAINEWYSQCQEGAAEPSTPPQNNAVDNNQWNNNNNNNNNNNQWNNPWENNNNNNNQWNNNNNNNNNQWNNNNNNNNQWNNNNNQVSNNNGSSGSSQNFFLNEIYANPRFIEEIDSSIPKLSGDLAAKAEKVKQVPTAVWLAWDGAPGEVEGHLAAAGSKTVVFILYMIPTRDCNSLASAGGASSLEKYKGYIDDISNTIRSHPESKVVMVVEPDTLGNLVTGSSEACKTVHTLHKNALSYAVNVFGAMSNVSVYLDAAHGKWLGGVTDKVATVVKEILDGAPNGKIRGLSTNVSNYQPVSAEYGYHQKLASSLSAVGVSDMHFIVDTGRNGVDVSSTFSINETWCNFVGTGFGERPQGNPSGMPLLDAYMWLKTPGEADGSSTGSRADPVCARSDSLPGAPDAGQWFHDYFVQLLKNAKPGF
;
A
#
# COMPACT_ATOMS: atom_id res chain seq x y z
N MET A 1 54.20 44.70 44.26
CA MET A 1 53.81 43.46 44.93
C MET A 1 52.34 43.48 45.16
N LYS A 2 51.57 42.77 44.35
CA LYS A 2 50.14 42.47 44.61
C LYS A 2 49.94 41.03 44.35
N PHE A 3 49.61 40.26 45.33
CA PHE A 3 49.27 38.86 45.30
C PHE A 3 47.82 38.72 44.76
N ILE A 4 47.63 37.93 43.73
CA ILE A 4 46.30 37.51 43.26
C ILE A 4 46.12 36.05 43.71
N ALA A 5 45.13 35.84 44.56
CA ALA A 5 44.72 34.52 45.01
C ALA A 5 43.79 33.86 43.94
N CYS A 6 44.19 32.70 43.47
CA CYS A 6 43.34 31.83 42.67
C CYS A 6 42.34 31.07 43.59
N ALA A 7 41.07 31.31 43.43
CA ALA A 7 40.02 30.49 44.05
C ALA A 7 39.62 29.39 43.07
N SER A 8 39.87 28.14 43.44
CA SER A 8 39.42 26.94 42.70
C SER A 8 37.94 26.67 43.02
N ILE A 9 37.10 26.76 42.00
CA ILE A 9 35.70 26.39 42.13
C ILE A 9 35.61 24.90 41.79
N LEU A 10 35.30 24.05 42.75
CA LEU A 10 34.89 22.67 42.57
C LEU A 10 33.44 22.69 42.06
N SER A 11 33.24 22.35 40.79
CA SER A 11 31.93 22.05 40.25
C SER A 11 31.55 20.61 40.60
N VAL A 12 30.63 20.43 41.53
CA VAL A 12 29.97 19.14 41.80
C VAL A 12 28.97 18.91 40.68
N GLY A 13 29.31 17.98 39.77
CA GLY A 13 28.39 17.52 38.76
C GLY A 13 27.28 16.68 39.39
N LEU A 14 26.06 17.19 39.39
CA LEU A 14 24.86 16.40 39.66
C LEU A 14 24.63 15.45 38.45
N PHE A 15 24.99 14.18 38.63
CA PHE A 15 24.50 13.12 37.77
C PHE A 15 23.00 12.95 38.03
N LYS A 16 22.15 13.44 37.12
CA LYS A 16 20.76 13.03 37.06
C LYS A 16 20.75 11.56 36.63
N LEU A 17 20.37 10.66 37.53
CA LEU A 17 19.93 9.32 37.20
C LEU A 17 18.70 9.47 36.29
N ALA A 18 18.88 9.31 34.99
CA ALA A 18 17.77 9.12 34.08
C ALA A 18 17.14 7.78 34.43
N ASN A 19 15.92 7.79 34.97
CA ASN A 19 15.10 6.60 35.03
C ASN A 19 14.88 6.19 33.56
N ALA A 20 15.50 5.11 33.13
CA ALA A 20 15.24 4.49 31.86
C ALA A 20 13.76 4.09 31.82
N ALA A 21 12.97 4.75 30.99
CA ALA A 21 11.57 4.40 30.81
C ALA A 21 11.50 3.19 29.84
N CYS A 22 10.85 2.11 30.27
CA CYS A 22 10.66 0.93 29.39
C CYS A 22 10.02 1.32 28.04
N ALA A 23 10.37 0.60 27.00
CA ALA A 23 9.86 0.78 25.64
C ALA A 23 8.31 0.73 25.61
N GLY A 24 7.71 1.63 24.86
CA GLY A 24 6.26 1.75 24.72
C GLY A 24 5.63 0.57 23.95
N PRO A 25 4.30 0.56 23.84
CA PRO A 25 3.58 -0.40 23.01
C PRO A 25 4.18 -0.48 21.60
N TRP A 26 4.38 -1.70 21.11
CA TRP A 26 4.88 -2.01 19.74
C TRP A 26 6.30 -1.51 19.44
N ALA A 27 6.99 -0.88 20.39
CA ALA A 27 8.38 -0.44 20.23
C ALA A 27 9.34 -1.63 20.23
N GLN A 28 10.51 -1.46 19.61
CA GLN A 28 11.57 -2.46 19.68
C GLN A 28 12.12 -2.57 21.10
N CYS A 29 12.32 -3.81 21.56
CA CYS A 29 12.81 -4.12 22.89
C CYS A 29 13.96 -5.14 22.90
N GLY A 30 14.49 -5.52 21.73
CA GLY A 30 15.60 -6.46 21.61
C GLY A 30 15.96 -6.81 20.17
N GLY A 31 16.92 -7.70 20.01
CA GLY A 31 17.48 -8.17 18.73
C GLY A 31 18.98 -7.94 18.67
N ASN A 32 19.68 -8.60 17.72
CA ASN A 32 21.12 -8.43 17.54
C ASN A 32 21.46 -6.96 17.25
N ASN A 33 22.47 -6.41 17.94
CA ASN A 33 22.93 -5.02 17.87
C ASN A 33 21.94 -3.96 18.40
N PHE A 34 20.86 -4.38 19.09
CA PHE A 34 19.95 -3.43 19.72
C PHE A 34 20.57 -2.86 21.00
N SER A 35 20.62 -1.52 21.10
CA SER A 35 21.20 -0.80 22.24
C SER A 35 20.18 0.03 23.05
N GLY A 36 18.88 -0.10 22.73
CA GLY A 36 17.79 0.58 23.40
C GLY A 36 17.30 -0.15 24.66
N GLU A 37 16.17 0.29 25.21
CA GLU A 37 15.54 -0.30 26.38
C GLU A 37 14.98 -1.69 26.10
N SER A 38 15.45 -2.69 26.85
CA SER A 38 15.03 -4.09 26.69
C SER A 38 13.79 -4.48 27.49
N CYS A 39 13.17 -3.55 28.22
CA CYS A 39 11.91 -3.75 28.92
C CYS A 39 10.74 -3.10 28.18
N CYS A 40 9.53 -3.65 28.35
CA CYS A 40 8.30 -3.07 27.83
C CYS A 40 7.48 -2.44 28.95
N GLN A 41 6.68 -1.43 28.63
CA GLN A 41 5.72 -0.83 29.56
C GLN A 41 4.71 -1.88 30.06
N SER A 42 4.11 -1.60 31.23
CA SER A 42 3.13 -2.51 31.86
C SER A 42 2.00 -2.91 30.90
N GLY A 43 1.70 -4.21 30.83
CA GLY A 43 0.73 -4.78 29.89
C GLY A 43 1.36 -5.31 28.59
N TYR A 44 2.66 -5.08 28.40
CA TYR A 44 3.39 -5.53 27.19
C TYR A 44 4.57 -6.41 27.57
N LYS A 45 4.87 -7.41 26.72
CA LYS A 45 6.06 -8.28 26.83
C LYS A 45 6.92 -8.15 25.58
N CYS A 46 8.23 -8.29 25.77
CA CYS A 46 9.16 -8.30 24.64
C CYS A 46 9.12 -9.66 23.95
N VAL A 47 8.62 -9.70 22.73
CA VAL A 47 8.47 -10.89 21.90
C VAL A 47 9.50 -10.86 20.78
N ALA A 48 10.33 -11.89 20.67
CA ALA A 48 11.28 -12.04 19.58
C ALA A 48 10.51 -12.32 18.27
N ILE A 49 10.70 -11.48 17.27
CA ILE A 49 10.13 -11.62 15.93
C ILE A 49 11.14 -12.31 15.01
N ASN A 50 12.41 -11.91 15.13
CA ASN A 50 13.55 -12.54 14.45
C ASN A 50 14.82 -12.27 15.25
N GLU A 51 15.98 -12.74 14.79
CA GLU A 51 17.27 -12.57 15.46
C GLU A 51 17.73 -11.11 15.60
N TRP A 52 17.17 -10.18 14.80
CA TRP A 52 17.55 -8.77 14.77
C TRP A 52 16.51 -7.84 15.40
N TYR A 53 15.29 -8.36 15.69
CA TYR A 53 14.18 -7.54 16.12
C TYR A 53 13.28 -8.26 17.10
N SER A 54 13.10 -7.68 18.28
CA SER A 54 12.08 -8.05 19.27
C SER A 54 11.18 -6.85 19.56
N GLN A 55 9.90 -7.08 19.78
CA GLN A 55 8.88 -6.03 19.90
C GLN A 55 8.04 -6.19 21.17
N CYS A 56 7.67 -5.06 21.78
CA CYS A 56 6.72 -5.03 22.88
C CYS A 56 5.30 -5.31 22.38
N GLN A 57 4.79 -6.51 22.59
CA GLN A 57 3.44 -6.94 22.23
C GLN A 57 2.55 -7.10 23.45
N GLU A 58 1.23 -6.92 23.29
CA GLU A 58 0.27 -7.17 24.35
C GLU A 58 0.38 -8.59 24.90
N GLY A 59 0.43 -8.72 26.22
CA GLY A 59 0.51 -10.00 26.89
C GLY A 59 0.23 -9.83 28.37
N ALA A 60 -0.48 -10.80 28.98
CA ALA A 60 -0.69 -10.81 30.43
C ALA A 60 0.67 -10.78 31.13
N ALA A 61 0.89 -9.77 31.97
CA ALA A 61 2.07 -9.65 32.79
C ALA A 61 2.06 -10.78 33.83
N GLU A 62 3.06 -11.65 33.81
CA GLU A 62 3.40 -12.41 35.01
C GLU A 62 3.96 -11.43 36.07
N PRO A 63 3.60 -11.57 37.33
CA PRO A 63 4.09 -10.68 38.38
C PRO A 63 5.61 -10.81 38.51
N SER A 64 6.32 -9.73 38.25
CA SER A 64 7.77 -9.62 38.45
C SER A 64 8.13 -9.74 39.91
N THR A 65 8.80 -10.82 40.30
CA THR A 65 9.58 -10.86 41.52
C THR A 65 10.86 -10.04 41.35
N PRO A 66 11.27 -9.24 42.36
CA PRO A 66 12.48 -8.43 42.27
C PRO A 66 13.74 -9.31 42.15
N PRO A 67 14.79 -8.89 41.46
CA PRO A 67 16.01 -9.66 41.35
C PRO A 67 16.78 -9.64 42.66
N GLN A 68 17.01 -10.82 43.22
CA GLN A 68 18.01 -11.00 44.29
C GLN A 68 19.41 -11.03 43.65
N ASN A 69 20.25 -10.12 44.14
CA ASN A 69 21.69 -10.15 43.89
C ASN A 69 22.28 -11.45 44.42
N ASN A 70 22.94 -12.22 43.58
CA ASN A 70 24.01 -13.10 44.05
C ASN A 70 25.18 -13.06 43.07
N ALA A 71 26.33 -12.85 43.72
CA ALA A 71 27.65 -12.72 43.15
C ALA A 71 28.16 -14.03 42.51
N VAL A 72 29.02 -13.79 41.57
CA VAL A 72 30.03 -14.64 40.94
C VAL A 72 30.51 -15.83 41.77
N ASP A 73 30.54 -17.04 41.23
CA ASP A 73 31.70 -17.92 41.35
C ASP A 73 31.91 -18.79 40.12
N ASN A 74 33.20 -18.83 39.75
CA ASN A 74 33.77 -19.62 38.65
C ASN A 74 33.91 -21.09 39.02
N ASN A 75 33.88 -21.90 37.99
CA ASN A 75 34.62 -23.13 37.75
C ASN A 75 33.83 -24.43 37.59
N GLN A 76 34.12 -25.00 36.48
CA GLN A 76 34.59 -26.37 36.27
C GLN A 76 33.73 -27.26 35.33
N TRP A 77 34.40 -27.61 34.27
CA TRP A 77 34.16 -28.69 33.32
C TRP A 77 33.78 -30.00 34.03
N ASN A 78 32.80 -30.74 33.52
CA ASN A 78 32.99 -32.14 33.24
C ASN A 78 31.99 -32.75 32.26
N ASN A 79 32.54 -33.47 31.32
CA ASN A 79 31.92 -34.42 30.40
C ASN A 79 31.11 -35.48 31.16
N ASN A 80 29.94 -35.83 30.66
CA ASN A 80 29.63 -37.28 30.51
C ASN A 80 28.52 -37.50 29.46
N ASN A 81 28.88 -38.32 28.50
CA ASN A 81 28.01 -39.03 27.59
C ASN A 81 26.90 -39.79 28.33
N ASN A 82 25.68 -39.73 27.82
CA ASN A 82 24.92 -40.95 27.60
C ASN A 82 23.83 -40.81 26.52
N ASN A 83 23.90 -41.73 25.59
CA ASN A 83 22.90 -42.08 24.58
C ASN A 83 21.51 -42.26 25.17
N ASN A 84 20.49 -41.66 24.52
CA ASN A 84 19.31 -42.46 24.23
C ASN A 84 18.58 -41.92 22.99
N ASN A 85 18.44 -42.79 22.01
CA ASN A 85 17.57 -42.69 20.85
C ASN A 85 16.13 -42.44 21.29
N ASN A 86 15.49 -41.44 20.66
CA ASN A 86 14.10 -41.60 20.26
C ASN A 86 13.83 -40.79 19.00
N ASN A 87 13.63 -41.55 17.94
CA ASN A 87 13.02 -41.11 16.68
C ASN A 87 11.67 -40.48 16.93
N ASN A 88 11.50 -39.22 16.55
CA ASN A 88 10.20 -38.71 16.15
C ASN A 88 10.34 -38.02 14.80
N GLN A 89 9.97 -38.77 13.82
CA GLN A 89 9.79 -38.48 12.42
C GLN A 89 8.58 -37.56 12.29
N TRP A 90 8.80 -36.33 11.83
CA TRP A 90 7.73 -35.44 11.39
C TRP A 90 7.37 -35.80 9.96
N ASN A 91 6.21 -36.40 9.81
CA ASN A 91 5.61 -36.73 8.53
C ASN A 91 5.07 -35.47 7.86
N ASN A 92 5.56 -35.26 6.66
CA ASN A 92 5.10 -34.28 5.68
C ASN A 92 3.78 -34.78 5.03
N PRO A 93 2.66 -34.00 5.03
CA PRO A 93 1.38 -34.49 4.48
C PRO A 93 1.13 -34.06 3.03
N TRP A 94 2.13 -34.18 2.15
CA TRP A 94 1.91 -34.00 0.71
C TRP A 94 2.74 -35.00 -0.09
N GLU A 95 2.31 -36.26 -0.10
CA GLU A 95 2.64 -37.20 -1.16
C GLU A 95 1.45 -38.06 -1.53
N ASN A 96 1.18 -38.06 -2.81
CA ASN A 96 0.27 -38.83 -3.63
C ASN A 96 -0.13 -40.19 -3.08
N ASN A 97 -1.43 -40.48 -3.17
CA ASN A 97 -1.85 -41.84 -3.50
C ASN A 97 -3.01 -41.83 -4.49
N ASN A 98 -2.69 -42.25 -5.72
CA ASN A 98 -3.61 -42.77 -6.73
C ASN A 98 -4.05 -44.16 -6.29
N ASN A 99 -5.28 -44.44 -6.52
CA ASN A 99 -6.01 -45.71 -6.76
C ASN A 99 -7.09 -46.02 -5.72
N ASN A 100 -8.34 -45.89 -6.10
CA ASN A 100 -9.17 -47.04 -6.38
C ASN A 100 -10.59 -46.64 -6.85
N ASN A 101 -10.95 -47.33 -7.91
CA ASN A 101 -12.28 -47.53 -8.49
C ASN A 101 -13.40 -47.65 -7.45
N ASN A 102 -14.55 -47.05 -7.70
CA ASN A 102 -15.81 -47.74 -7.72
C ASN A 102 -16.90 -46.97 -8.51
N GLN A 103 -17.38 -47.70 -9.47
CA GLN A 103 -18.51 -47.58 -10.34
C GLN A 103 -19.83 -47.51 -9.53
N TRP A 104 -20.78 -46.68 -9.90
CA TRP A 104 -22.23 -46.95 -9.89
C TRP A 104 -22.99 -45.98 -10.80
N ASN A 105 -23.42 -46.56 -11.90
CA ASN A 105 -24.68 -46.52 -12.66
C ASN A 105 -25.45 -45.21 -12.93
N ASN A 106 -25.58 -45.05 -14.22
CA ASN A 106 -26.67 -44.61 -15.09
C ASN A 106 -28.07 -44.45 -14.48
N ASN A 107 -28.72 -43.33 -14.81
CA ASN A 107 -30.06 -43.43 -15.40
C ASN A 107 -30.35 -42.28 -16.38
N ASN A 108 -30.67 -42.71 -17.57
CA ASN A 108 -31.24 -41.98 -18.69
C ASN A 108 -32.56 -41.30 -18.36
N ASN A 109 -32.81 -40.12 -18.88
CA ASN A 109 -34.06 -39.87 -19.58
C ASN A 109 -33.91 -38.82 -20.70
N ASN A 110 -34.12 -39.30 -21.91
CA ASN A 110 -34.37 -38.57 -23.14
C ASN A 110 -35.70 -37.82 -23.06
N ASN A 111 -35.76 -36.61 -23.57
CA ASN A 111 -36.86 -36.24 -24.45
C ASN A 111 -36.44 -35.19 -25.47
N ASN A 112 -36.43 -35.65 -26.71
CA ASN A 112 -36.45 -34.88 -27.94
C ASN A 112 -37.73 -34.00 -28.01
N ASN A 113 -37.60 -32.80 -28.54
CA ASN A 113 -38.49 -32.33 -29.59
C ASN A 113 -37.83 -31.24 -30.45
N GLN A 114 -37.87 -31.57 -31.73
CA GLN A 114 -37.41 -30.85 -32.92
C GLN A 114 -38.55 -29.98 -33.46
N TRP A 115 -38.24 -29.08 -34.41
CA TRP A 115 -39.02 -28.30 -35.35
C TRP A 115 -39.19 -26.82 -34.98
N ASN A 116 -38.98 -25.79 -35.80
CA ASN A 116 -38.87 -25.64 -37.22
C ASN A 116 -38.30 -24.24 -37.59
N ASN A 117 -37.61 -24.18 -38.71
CA ASN A 117 -37.20 -22.98 -39.44
C ASN A 117 -38.43 -22.17 -39.94
N ASN A 118 -38.33 -20.85 -39.93
CA ASN A 118 -38.75 -20.05 -41.09
C ASN A 118 -38.13 -18.64 -41.10
N ASN A 119 -37.54 -18.34 -42.25
CA ASN A 119 -37.10 -17.04 -42.75
C ASN A 119 -38.26 -16.03 -42.82
N ASN A 120 -38.04 -14.78 -42.50
CA ASN A 120 -38.29 -13.68 -43.45
C ASN A 120 -37.65 -12.35 -42.99
N ASN A 121 -37.03 -11.69 -43.98
CA ASN A 121 -36.54 -10.31 -43.98
C ASN A 121 -37.65 -9.31 -43.63
N ASN A 122 -37.31 -8.26 -42.86
CA ASN A 122 -37.49 -6.87 -43.32
C ASN A 122 -36.82 -5.88 -42.35
N ASN A 123 -36.11 -4.93 -42.94
CA ASN A 123 -35.51 -3.74 -42.34
C ASN A 123 -36.56 -2.87 -41.62
N GLN A 124 -36.23 -2.44 -40.39
CA GLN A 124 -36.58 -1.06 -39.98
C GLN A 124 -35.75 -0.64 -38.74
N TRP A 125 -35.08 0.48 -38.87
CA TRP A 125 -34.34 1.19 -37.83
C TRP A 125 -35.31 1.62 -36.74
N ASN A 126 -35.04 1.25 -35.48
CA ASN A 126 -35.48 2.03 -34.34
C ASN A 126 -34.48 1.89 -33.17
N ASN A 127 -33.92 3.03 -32.81
CA ASN A 127 -33.21 3.27 -31.55
C ASN A 127 -34.14 2.96 -30.36
N ASN A 128 -33.72 2.05 -29.52
CA ASN A 128 -34.04 2.11 -28.08
C ASN A 128 -33.02 1.27 -27.31
N ASN A 129 -32.07 1.95 -26.68
CA ASN A 129 -31.23 1.39 -25.64
C ASN A 129 -32.10 1.05 -24.44
N ASN A 130 -32.30 -0.24 -24.20
CA ASN A 130 -32.52 -0.85 -22.90
C ASN A 130 -32.42 -2.37 -23.11
N GLN A 131 -31.20 -2.91 -23.01
CA GLN A 131 -31.03 -4.35 -22.74
C GLN A 131 -30.54 -4.52 -21.32
N VAL A 132 -31.46 -4.85 -20.45
CA VAL A 132 -31.17 -5.54 -19.20
C VAL A 132 -30.73 -6.95 -19.58
N SER A 133 -29.46 -7.19 -19.59
CA SER A 133 -28.87 -8.51 -19.76
C SER A 133 -28.80 -9.19 -18.39
N ASN A 134 -29.76 -10.06 -18.11
CA ASN A 134 -29.66 -11.01 -17.02
C ASN A 134 -28.64 -12.09 -17.37
N ASN A 135 -27.39 -11.89 -17.04
CA ASN A 135 -26.38 -12.93 -16.97
C ASN A 135 -26.01 -13.13 -15.49
N ASN A 136 -26.56 -14.19 -14.89
CA ASN A 136 -26.08 -14.76 -13.65
C ASN A 136 -24.70 -15.44 -13.89
N GLY A 137 -23.66 -14.63 -13.98
CA GLY A 137 -22.26 -15.01 -13.88
C GLY A 137 -21.59 -13.92 -13.07
N SER A 138 -20.95 -14.28 -11.99
CA SER A 138 -20.13 -13.38 -11.17
C SER A 138 -19.02 -12.77 -12.05
N SER A 139 -19.30 -11.62 -12.66
CA SER A 139 -18.28 -10.86 -13.38
C SER A 139 -17.99 -9.59 -12.58
N GLY A 140 -16.75 -9.47 -12.09
CA GLY A 140 -16.25 -8.24 -11.48
C GLY A 140 -16.53 -7.03 -12.36
N SER A 141 -16.51 -5.83 -11.77
CA SER A 141 -16.83 -4.60 -12.51
C SER A 141 -15.75 -4.27 -13.53
N SER A 142 -16.17 -4.06 -14.77
CA SER A 142 -15.35 -3.46 -15.82
C SER A 142 -15.66 -1.97 -16.03
N GLN A 143 -16.40 -1.35 -15.10
CA GLN A 143 -16.88 0.03 -15.25
C GLN A 143 -15.85 1.05 -14.81
N ASN A 144 -15.82 2.20 -15.50
CA ASN A 144 -15.09 3.38 -15.04
C ASN A 144 -15.92 4.16 -14.04
N PHE A 145 -15.69 3.97 -12.75
CA PHE A 145 -16.40 4.69 -11.69
C PHE A 145 -15.93 6.14 -11.51
N PHE A 146 -14.86 6.57 -12.17
CA PHE A 146 -14.44 7.98 -12.18
C PHE A 146 -15.33 8.91 -13.00
N LEU A 147 -16.34 8.36 -13.69
CA LEU A 147 -17.40 9.15 -14.32
C LEU A 147 -18.41 9.71 -13.33
N ASN A 148 -18.39 9.24 -12.08
CA ASN A 148 -19.22 9.77 -11.01
C ASN A 148 -18.47 10.83 -10.21
N GLU A 149 -19.20 11.58 -9.40
CA GLU A 149 -18.57 12.43 -8.39
C GLU A 149 -17.75 11.58 -7.42
N ILE A 150 -16.55 12.05 -7.07
CA ILE A 150 -15.63 11.33 -6.18
C ILE A 150 -15.79 11.88 -4.77
N TYR A 151 -15.77 10.99 -3.80
CA TYR A 151 -15.85 11.29 -2.38
C TYR A 151 -14.61 12.09 -1.93
N ALA A 152 -14.83 13.20 -1.23
CA ALA A 152 -13.77 13.99 -0.63
C ALA A 152 -13.32 13.35 0.70
N ASN A 153 -12.03 13.07 0.84
CA ASN A 153 -11.46 12.49 2.04
C ASN A 153 -11.47 13.51 3.19
N PRO A 154 -12.21 13.29 4.30
CA PRO A 154 -12.33 14.25 5.39
C PRO A 154 -10.99 14.47 6.10
N ARG A 155 -10.12 13.47 6.19
CA ARG A 155 -8.79 13.61 6.77
C ARG A 155 -7.96 14.66 6.01
N PHE A 156 -7.99 14.65 4.69
CA PHE A 156 -7.28 15.64 3.90
C PHE A 156 -7.79 17.07 4.17
N ILE A 157 -9.10 17.22 4.37
CA ILE A 157 -9.71 18.53 4.73
C ILE A 157 -9.18 18.99 6.10
N GLU A 158 -9.17 18.12 7.10
CA GLU A 158 -8.66 18.42 8.45
C GLU A 158 -7.16 18.77 8.44
N GLU A 159 -6.36 18.08 7.66
CA GLU A 159 -4.93 18.36 7.49
C GLU A 159 -4.69 19.74 6.86
N ILE A 160 -5.46 20.12 5.84
CA ILE A 160 -5.41 21.46 5.27
C ILE A 160 -5.85 22.51 6.29
N ASP A 161 -6.94 22.27 7.03
CA ASP A 161 -7.42 23.15 8.09
C ASP A 161 -6.34 23.42 9.16
N SER A 162 -5.52 22.43 9.49
CA SER A 162 -4.38 22.60 10.40
C SER A 162 -3.30 23.56 9.87
N SER A 163 -3.24 23.73 8.54
CA SER A 163 -2.27 24.60 7.87
C SER A 163 -2.78 26.01 7.62
N ILE A 164 -4.08 26.22 7.38
CA ILE A 164 -4.66 27.51 7.02
C ILE A 164 -4.26 28.64 7.97
N PRO A 165 -4.30 28.48 9.32
CA PRO A 165 -3.89 29.54 10.24
C PRO A 165 -2.43 29.98 10.13
N LYS A 166 -1.58 29.16 9.49
CA LYS A 166 -0.15 29.42 9.28
C LYS A 166 0.12 30.06 7.92
N LEU A 167 -0.89 30.16 7.05
CA LEU A 167 -0.77 30.70 5.72
C LEU A 167 -1.04 32.21 5.71
N SER A 168 -0.43 32.91 4.76
CA SER A 168 -0.61 34.35 4.57
C SER A 168 -0.91 34.69 3.11
N GLY A 169 -1.51 35.88 2.90
CA GLY A 169 -1.82 36.38 1.57
C GLY A 169 -2.85 35.50 0.83
N ASP A 170 -2.59 35.21 -0.44
CA ASP A 170 -3.47 34.43 -1.31
C ASP A 170 -3.41 32.94 -1.06
N LEU A 171 -2.40 32.48 -0.30
CA LEU A 171 -2.21 31.03 -0.02
C LEU A 171 -3.36 30.47 0.81
N ALA A 172 -3.90 31.21 1.78
CA ALA A 172 -5.05 30.76 2.56
C ALA A 172 -6.28 30.55 1.67
N ALA A 173 -6.56 31.50 0.77
CA ALA A 173 -7.68 31.38 -0.18
C ALA A 173 -7.49 30.21 -1.17
N LYS A 174 -6.26 29.95 -1.60
CA LYS A 174 -5.94 28.80 -2.44
C LYS A 174 -6.11 27.47 -1.67
N ALA A 175 -5.68 27.41 -0.41
CA ALA A 175 -5.84 26.25 0.45
C ALA A 175 -7.32 25.88 0.65
N GLU A 176 -8.21 26.86 0.83
CA GLU A 176 -9.66 26.64 0.89
C GLU A 176 -10.22 25.99 -0.38
N LYS A 177 -9.67 26.32 -1.56
CA LYS A 177 -10.05 25.64 -2.81
C LYS A 177 -9.51 24.24 -2.89
N VAL A 178 -8.30 23.97 -2.37
CA VAL A 178 -7.72 22.62 -2.32
C VAL A 178 -8.57 21.68 -1.49
N LYS A 179 -9.21 22.12 -0.43
CA LYS A 179 -10.14 21.31 0.40
C LYS A 179 -11.29 20.71 -0.41
N GLN A 180 -11.64 21.26 -1.55
CA GLN A 180 -12.70 20.75 -2.43
C GLN A 180 -12.21 19.65 -3.37
N VAL A 181 -10.90 19.37 -3.43
CA VAL A 181 -10.33 18.38 -4.32
C VAL A 181 -10.36 17.00 -3.63
N PRO A 182 -11.02 16.00 -4.23
CA PRO A 182 -11.04 14.66 -3.65
C PRO A 182 -9.65 13.98 -3.72
N THR A 183 -9.32 13.23 -2.67
CA THR A 183 -8.13 12.36 -2.62
C THR A 183 -8.53 10.95 -2.25
N ALA A 184 -7.67 9.97 -2.54
CA ALA A 184 -7.90 8.61 -2.11
C ALA A 184 -7.75 8.45 -0.59
N VAL A 185 -8.38 7.41 -0.04
CA VAL A 185 -8.27 7.00 1.36
C VAL A 185 -7.32 5.80 1.43
N TRP A 186 -6.26 5.92 2.25
CA TRP A 186 -5.25 4.87 2.38
C TRP A 186 -5.62 3.88 3.48
N LEU A 187 -5.75 2.61 3.11
CA LEU A 187 -5.95 1.47 4.01
C LEU A 187 -4.56 0.85 4.26
N ALA A 188 -3.79 1.44 5.19
CA ALA A 188 -2.36 1.20 5.35
C ALA A 188 -1.93 0.80 6.77
N TRP A 189 -2.88 0.50 7.66
CA TRP A 189 -2.67 0.10 9.05
C TRP A 189 -3.71 -0.90 9.52
N ASP A 190 -3.44 -1.63 10.58
CA ASP A 190 -4.27 -2.77 11.02
C ASP A 190 -5.73 -2.42 11.34
N GLY A 191 -6.01 -1.20 11.76
CA GLY A 191 -7.38 -0.74 12.09
C GLY A 191 -8.18 -0.20 10.91
N ALA A 192 -7.57 0.02 9.73
CA ALA A 192 -8.24 0.65 8.60
C ALA A 192 -9.47 -0.12 8.06
N PRO A 193 -9.58 -1.46 8.16
CA PRO A 193 -10.83 -2.14 7.78
C PRO A 193 -12.05 -1.61 8.55
N GLY A 194 -11.87 -1.21 9.81
CA GLY A 194 -12.94 -0.62 10.64
C GLY A 194 -13.39 0.78 10.20
N GLU A 195 -12.62 1.46 9.36
CA GLU A 195 -12.94 2.81 8.86
C GLU A 195 -13.77 2.76 7.56
N VAL A 196 -13.74 1.64 6.84
CA VAL A 196 -14.36 1.48 5.51
C VAL A 196 -15.86 1.78 5.55
N GLU A 197 -16.57 1.27 6.56
CA GLU A 197 -18.01 1.51 6.77
C GLU A 197 -18.32 3.02 6.82
N GLY A 198 -17.56 3.77 7.62
CA GLY A 198 -17.74 5.21 7.77
C GLY A 198 -17.52 5.98 6.46
N HIS A 199 -16.53 5.58 5.67
CA HIS A 199 -16.27 6.19 4.36
C HIS A 199 -17.37 5.88 3.34
N LEU A 200 -17.87 4.65 3.28
CA LEU A 200 -18.96 4.26 2.37
C LEU A 200 -20.24 4.99 2.72
N ALA A 201 -20.61 5.05 4.00
CA ALA A 201 -21.78 5.77 4.49
C ALA A 201 -21.72 7.26 4.19
N ALA A 202 -20.56 7.89 4.42
CA ALA A 202 -20.34 9.32 4.16
C ALA A 202 -20.31 9.66 2.65
N ALA A 203 -19.85 8.74 1.82
CA ALA A 203 -19.80 8.92 0.38
C ALA A 203 -21.19 8.90 -0.27
N GLY A 204 -22.11 8.09 0.24
CA GLY A 204 -23.45 7.93 -0.35
C GLY A 204 -23.34 7.41 -1.79
N SER A 205 -23.80 8.20 -2.76
CA SER A 205 -23.77 7.81 -4.19
C SER A 205 -22.43 8.11 -4.90
N LYS A 206 -21.48 8.78 -4.23
CA LYS A 206 -20.18 9.13 -4.80
C LYS A 206 -19.27 7.92 -4.87
N THR A 207 -18.29 7.96 -5.74
CA THR A 207 -17.24 6.94 -5.80
C THR A 207 -16.21 7.17 -4.70
N VAL A 208 -15.93 6.12 -3.92
CA VAL A 208 -14.82 6.10 -2.96
C VAL A 208 -13.59 5.47 -3.62
N VAL A 209 -12.44 6.13 -3.50
CA VAL A 209 -11.17 5.59 -3.96
C VAL A 209 -10.35 5.15 -2.75
N PHE A 210 -10.10 3.85 -2.63
CA PHE A 210 -9.25 3.27 -1.60
C PHE A 210 -7.89 2.85 -2.16
N ILE A 211 -6.85 3.03 -1.38
CA ILE A 211 -5.52 2.47 -1.63
C ILE A 211 -5.28 1.35 -0.61
N LEU A 212 -5.25 0.11 -1.08
CA LEU A 212 -4.83 -1.04 -0.27
C LEU A 212 -3.30 -1.03 -0.19
N TYR A 213 -2.75 -0.93 1.04
CA TYR A 213 -1.31 -0.83 1.23
C TYR A 213 -0.87 -1.56 2.50
N MET A 214 -1.08 -2.89 2.53
CA MET A 214 -0.84 -3.75 3.69
C MET A 214 -0.15 -5.07 3.34
N ILE A 215 0.44 -5.17 2.14
CA ILE A 215 1.15 -6.39 1.73
C ILE A 215 2.22 -6.78 2.77
N PRO A 216 2.36 -8.05 3.12
CA PRO A 216 3.36 -8.48 4.10
C PRO A 216 4.78 -8.14 3.65
N THR A 217 5.62 -7.64 4.57
CA THR A 217 6.98 -7.20 4.25
C THR A 217 7.00 -6.15 3.13
N ARG A 218 6.08 -5.19 3.23
CA ARG A 218 5.96 -4.06 2.32
C ARG A 218 7.28 -3.29 2.22
N ASP A 219 7.57 -2.81 1.01
CA ASP A 219 8.74 -1.99 0.71
C ASP A 219 10.08 -2.62 1.09
N CYS A 220 10.30 -3.82 0.57
CA CYS A 220 11.51 -4.60 0.81
C CYS A 220 12.84 -3.87 0.50
N ASN A 221 12.79 -2.72 -0.18
CA ASN A 221 13.95 -1.87 -0.51
C ASN A 221 13.95 -0.50 0.19
N SER A 222 12.92 -0.15 0.99
CA SER A 222 12.81 1.15 1.67
C SER A 222 12.51 0.98 3.14
N LEU A 223 13.06 1.87 3.97
CA LEU A 223 12.79 1.92 5.42
C LEU A 223 11.61 2.83 5.75
N ALA A 224 11.40 3.90 4.96
CA ALA A 224 10.42 4.95 5.26
C ALA A 224 8.99 4.42 5.34
N SER A 225 8.63 3.50 4.45
CA SER A 225 7.30 2.91 4.32
C SER A 225 7.24 1.41 4.63
N ALA A 226 8.35 0.82 5.12
CA ALA A 226 8.39 -0.59 5.54
C ALA A 226 7.28 -0.93 6.54
N GLY A 227 6.72 -2.14 6.43
CA GLY A 227 5.61 -2.59 7.27
C GLY A 227 4.71 -3.60 6.56
N GLY A 228 3.40 -3.40 6.67
CA GLY A 228 2.39 -4.30 6.14
C GLY A 228 1.94 -5.35 7.15
N ALA A 229 1.08 -6.26 6.73
CA ALA A 229 0.58 -7.36 7.55
C ALA A 229 1.72 -8.28 7.99
N SER A 230 1.60 -8.89 9.16
CA SER A 230 2.65 -9.76 9.71
C SER A 230 2.75 -11.12 9.01
N SER A 231 1.74 -11.52 8.24
CA SER A 231 1.73 -12.76 7.45
C SER A 231 0.72 -12.68 6.30
N LEU A 232 0.77 -13.65 5.38
CA LEU A 232 -0.20 -13.79 4.31
C LEU A 232 -1.62 -14.03 4.84
N GLU A 233 -1.77 -14.80 5.91
CA GLU A 233 -3.06 -15.07 6.55
C GLU A 233 -3.66 -13.81 7.16
N LYS A 234 -2.84 -12.98 7.81
CA LYS A 234 -3.27 -11.68 8.33
C LYS A 234 -3.68 -10.73 7.20
N TYR A 235 -2.92 -10.72 6.12
CA TYR A 235 -3.26 -9.94 4.92
C TYR A 235 -4.59 -10.39 4.29
N LYS A 236 -4.82 -11.71 4.19
CA LYS A 236 -6.08 -12.25 3.70
C LYS A 236 -7.25 -11.85 4.60
N GLY A 237 -7.10 -12.00 5.91
CA GLY A 237 -8.12 -11.56 6.87
C GLY A 237 -8.43 -10.07 6.76
N TYR A 238 -7.41 -9.23 6.58
CA TYR A 238 -7.56 -7.80 6.35
C TYR A 238 -8.38 -7.48 5.08
N ILE A 239 -8.11 -8.19 3.98
CA ILE A 239 -8.88 -8.08 2.73
C ILE A 239 -10.31 -8.58 2.91
N ASP A 240 -10.50 -9.69 3.62
CA ASP A 240 -11.82 -10.28 3.86
C ASP A 240 -12.70 -9.32 4.68
N ASP A 241 -12.16 -8.67 5.71
CA ASP A 241 -12.87 -7.68 6.52
C ASP A 241 -13.33 -6.49 5.66
N ILE A 242 -12.43 -5.90 4.86
CA ILE A 242 -12.76 -4.83 3.93
C ILE A 242 -13.84 -5.29 2.93
N SER A 243 -13.65 -6.45 2.32
CA SER A 243 -14.55 -6.96 1.29
C SER A 243 -15.94 -7.29 1.85
N ASN A 244 -16.02 -7.78 3.08
CA ASN A 244 -17.32 -8.04 3.75
C ASN A 244 -18.07 -6.74 3.98
N THR A 245 -17.39 -5.68 4.43
CA THR A 245 -17.98 -4.35 4.58
C THR A 245 -18.48 -3.82 3.23
N ILE A 246 -17.66 -3.89 2.15
CA ILE A 246 -18.10 -3.43 0.82
C ILE A 246 -19.27 -4.26 0.29
N ARG A 247 -19.35 -5.58 0.55
CA ARG A 247 -20.50 -6.43 0.16
C ARG A 247 -21.78 -6.07 0.88
N SER A 248 -21.72 -5.53 2.09
CA SER A 248 -22.89 -5.03 2.80
C SER A 248 -23.42 -3.71 2.22
N HIS A 249 -22.66 -3.05 1.34
CA HIS A 249 -23.00 -1.82 0.63
C HIS A 249 -22.99 -2.01 -0.91
N PRO A 250 -23.86 -2.84 -1.48
CA PRO A 250 -23.84 -3.18 -2.91
C PRO A 250 -24.13 -1.98 -3.83
N GLU A 251 -24.74 -0.91 -3.31
CA GLU A 251 -25.00 0.35 -4.00
C GLU A 251 -23.77 1.26 -4.10
N SER A 252 -22.80 1.08 -3.20
CA SER A 252 -21.58 1.90 -3.18
C SER A 252 -20.69 1.59 -4.39
N LYS A 253 -20.07 2.62 -4.93
CA LYS A 253 -19.10 2.52 -6.02
C LYS A 253 -17.70 2.67 -5.45
N VAL A 254 -16.88 1.65 -5.61
CA VAL A 254 -15.54 1.60 -5.05
C VAL A 254 -14.50 1.46 -6.15
N VAL A 255 -13.49 2.28 -6.12
CA VAL A 255 -12.23 2.06 -6.82
C VAL A 255 -11.21 1.56 -5.80
N MET A 256 -10.59 0.40 -6.07
CA MET A 256 -9.56 -0.19 -5.23
C MET A 256 -8.23 -0.18 -5.98
N VAL A 257 -7.31 0.65 -5.54
CA VAL A 257 -5.90 0.62 -5.99
C VAL A 257 -5.15 -0.35 -5.11
N VAL A 258 -4.47 -1.32 -5.73
CA VAL A 258 -3.88 -2.46 -5.03
C VAL A 258 -2.37 -2.32 -4.97
N GLU A 259 -1.85 -2.17 -3.77
CA GLU A 259 -0.48 -2.31 -3.30
C GLU A 259 0.55 -1.52 -4.12
N PRO A 260 0.56 -0.18 -3.99
CA PRO A 260 1.61 0.66 -4.58
C PRO A 260 3.02 0.10 -4.40
N ASP A 261 3.87 0.28 -5.43
CA ASP A 261 5.27 -0.14 -5.52
C ASP A 261 5.55 -1.65 -5.55
N THR A 262 4.58 -2.50 -5.14
CA THR A 262 4.81 -3.95 -5.01
C THR A 262 5.13 -4.60 -6.35
N LEU A 263 4.39 -4.28 -7.41
CA LEU A 263 4.66 -4.80 -8.76
C LEU A 263 6.03 -4.33 -9.28
N GLY A 264 6.39 -3.08 -9.00
CA GLY A 264 7.71 -2.54 -9.33
C GLY A 264 8.84 -3.35 -8.70
N ASN A 265 8.71 -3.64 -7.41
CA ASN A 265 9.65 -4.48 -6.67
C ASN A 265 9.69 -5.94 -7.17
N LEU A 266 8.56 -6.52 -7.57
CA LEU A 266 8.50 -7.87 -8.18
C LEU A 266 9.25 -7.92 -9.52
N VAL A 267 9.18 -6.86 -10.31
CA VAL A 267 9.80 -6.81 -11.65
C VAL A 267 11.30 -6.51 -11.59
N THR A 268 11.73 -5.62 -10.70
CA THR A 268 13.09 -5.07 -10.69
C THR A 268 13.85 -5.24 -9.38
N GLY A 269 13.19 -5.63 -8.29
CA GLY A 269 13.81 -5.79 -6.99
C GLY A 269 14.85 -6.91 -6.99
N SER A 270 16.13 -6.53 -6.90
CA SER A 270 17.27 -7.46 -6.97
C SER A 270 17.89 -7.78 -5.60
N SER A 271 17.51 -7.05 -4.55
CA SER A 271 17.97 -7.32 -3.19
C SER A 271 17.49 -8.70 -2.70
N GLU A 272 18.23 -9.34 -1.81
CA GLU A 272 17.82 -10.61 -1.21
C GLU A 272 16.50 -10.46 -0.44
N ALA A 273 16.29 -9.32 0.24
CA ALA A 273 15.03 -9.03 0.92
C ALA A 273 13.84 -9.06 -0.03
N CYS A 274 13.94 -8.46 -1.22
CA CYS A 274 12.88 -8.49 -2.21
C CYS A 274 12.69 -9.87 -2.85
N LYS A 275 13.78 -10.58 -3.18
CA LYS A 275 13.69 -11.92 -3.77
C LYS A 275 13.00 -12.93 -2.86
N THR A 276 13.26 -12.87 -1.55
CA THR A 276 12.67 -13.78 -0.57
C THR A 276 11.15 -13.64 -0.46
N VAL A 277 10.60 -12.48 -0.80
CA VAL A 277 9.16 -12.21 -0.71
C VAL A 277 8.42 -12.28 -2.05
N HIS A 278 9.09 -12.56 -3.17
CA HIS A 278 8.46 -12.58 -4.50
C HIS A 278 7.23 -13.49 -4.58
N THR A 279 7.34 -14.74 -4.12
CA THR A 279 6.21 -15.68 -4.13
C THR A 279 5.09 -15.22 -3.19
N LEU A 280 5.45 -14.74 -2.01
CA LEU A 280 4.52 -14.19 -1.04
C LEU A 280 3.73 -13.02 -1.63
N HIS A 281 4.42 -12.05 -2.24
CA HIS A 281 3.79 -10.88 -2.84
C HIS A 281 2.89 -11.23 -4.03
N LYS A 282 3.31 -12.13 -4.93
CA LYS A 282 2.44 -12.61 -6.02
C LYS A 282 1.16 -13.25 -5.48
N ASN A 283 1.27 -14.13 -4.49
CA ASN A 283 0.11 -14.76 -3.87
C ASN A 283 -0.81 -13.76 -3.17
N ALA A 284 -0.24 -12.75 -2.51
CA ALA A 284 -0.99 -11.68 -1.87
C ALA A 284 -1.76 -10.82 -2.88
N LEU A 285 -1.09 -10.37 -3.95
CA LEU A 285 -1.72 -9.61 -5.03
C LEU A 285 -2.82 -10.42 -5.74
N SER A 286 -2.56 -11.71 -6.04
CA SER A 286 -3.57 -12.59 -6.63
C SER A 286 -4.79 -12.74 -5.72
N TYR A 287 -4.58 -12.84 -4.41
CA TYR A 287 -5.69 -12.91 -3.46
C TYR A 287 -6.53 -11.62 -3.46
N ALA A 288 -5.89 -10.46 -3.38
CA ALA A 288 -6.57 -9.17 -3.40
C ALA A 288 -7.39 -8.99 -4.69
N VAL A 289 -6.79 -9.27 -5.84
CA VAL A 289 -7.46 -9.22 -7.15
C VAL A 289 -8.62 -10.21 -7.19
N ASN A 290 -8.42 -11.44 -6.72
CA ASN A 290 -9.47 -12.48 -6.72
C ASN A 290 -10.69 -12.09 -5.90
N VAL A 291 -10.50 -11.43 -4.76
CA VAL A 291 -11.58 -11.03 -3.85
C VAL A 291 -12.28 -9.77 -4.35
N PHE A 292 -11.55 -8.68 -4.54
CA PHE A 292 -12.12 -7.39 -4.94
C PHE A 292 -12.59 -7.40 -6.39
N GLY A 293 -11.82 -8.00 -7.29
CA GLY A 293 -12.13 -8.08 -8.71
C GLY A 293 -13.32 -8.98 -9.06
N ALA A 294 -13.83 -9.78 -8.12
CA ALA A 294 -15.08 -10.53 -8.26
C ALA A 294 -16.34 -9.72 -7.92
N MET A 295 -16.18 -8.50 -7.37
CA MET A 295 -17.29 -7.68 -6.90
C MET A 295 -17.75 -6.71 -8.00
N SER A 296 -19.05 -6.68 -8.30
CA SER A 296 -19.61 -5.86 -9.39
C SER A 296 -19.57 -4.35 -9.09
N ASN A 297 -19.49 -3.97 -7.83
CA ASN A 297 -19.41 -2.57 -7.37
C ASN A 297 -17.99 -2.11 -7.04
N VAL A 298 -16.96 -2.92 -7.39
CA VAL A 298 -15.55 -2.57 -7.19
C VAL A 298 -14.81 -2.59 -8.52
N SER A 299 -14.14 -1.50 -8.86
CA SER A 299 -13.18 -1.42 -9.98
C SER A 299 -11.76 -1.47 -9.44
N VAL A 300 -11.02 -2.53 -9.81
CA VAL A 300 -9.67 -2.79 -9.31
C VAL A 300 -8.63 -2.25 -10.27
N TYR A 301 -7.67 -1.51 -9.74
CA TYR A 301 -6.46 -1.08 -10.45
C TYR A 301 -5.23 -1.60 -9.70
N LEU A 302 -4.45 -2.47 -10.32
CA LEU A 302 -3.19 -2.94 -9.77
C LEU A 302 -2.13 -1.85 -9.98
N ASP A 303 -1.38 -1.49 -8.93
CA ASP A 303 -0.35 -0.48 -9.09
C ASP A 303 0.80 -0.99 -9.97
N ALA A 304 1.23 -0.16 -10.91
CA ALA A 304 2.31 -0.43 -11.86
C ALA A 304 3.42 0.63 -11.78
N ALA A 305 3.67 1.17 -10.60
CA ALA A 305 4.71 2.15 -10.32
C ALA A 305 4.67 3.35 -11.29
N HIS A 306 5.72 3.65 -12.02
CA HIS A 306 5.77 4.77 -12.95
C HIS A 306 6.72 4.51 -14.14
N GLY A 307 6.52 5.26 -15.22
CA GLY A 307 7.25 5.07 -16.48
C GLY A 307 8.76 5.24 -16.39
N LYS A 308 9.24 6.09 -15.48
CA LYS A 308 10.68 6.25 -15.24
C LYS A 308 11.30 4.99 -14.63
N TRP A 309 10.56 4.26 -13.81
CA TRP A 309 11.00 3.01 -13.19
C TRP A 309 10.83 1.81 -14.14
N LEU A 310 9.62 1.60 -14.67
CA LEU A 310 9.25 0.37 -15.37
C LEU A 310 9.12 0.50 -16.90
N GLY A 311 9.21 1.72 -17.45
CA GLY A 311 8.97 1.97 -18.87
C GLY A 311 9.97 1.32 -19.84
N GLY A 312 11.13 0.87 -19.34
CA GLY A 312 12.13 0.10 -20.10
C GLY A 312 11.96 -1.42 -20.04
N VAL A 313 10.99 -1.92 -19.22
CA VAL A 313 10.81 -3.36 -18.95
C VAL A 313 9.34 -3.80 -18.99
N THR A 314 8.51 -3.15 -19.81
CA THR A 314 7.06 -3.37 -19.88
C THR A 314 6.68 -4.82 -20.17
N ASP A 315 7.49 -5.57 -20.92
CA ASP A 315 7.24 -6.99 -21.18
C ASP A 315 7.35 -7.84 -19.90
N LYS A 316 8.31 -7.52 -19.02
CA LYS A 316 8.42 -8.17 -17.70
C LYS A 316 7.25 -7.81 -16.82
N VAL A 317 6.83 -6.52 -16.83
CA VAL A 317 5.64 -6.07 -16.10
C VAL A 317 4.42 -6.88 -16.55
N ALA A 318 4.19 -6.98 -17.87
CA ALA A 318 3.08 -7.71 -18.44
C ALA A 318 3.08 -9.20 -18.05
N THR A 319 4.26 -9.82 -18.03
CA THR A 319 4.42 -11.21 -17.58
C THR A 319 4.00 -11.39 -16.12
N VAL A 320 4.48 -10.51 -15.22
CA VAL A 320 4.15 -10.60 -13.79
C VAL A 320 2.67 -10.30 -13.55
N VAL A 321 2.10 -9.31 -14.24
CA VAL A 321 0.65 -9.04 -14.17
C VAL A 321 -0.15 -10.26 -14.62
N LYS A 322 0.24 -10.91 -15.72
CA LYS A 322 -0.41 -12.15 -16.17
C LYS A 322 -0.36 -13.26 -15.12
N GLU A 323 0.80 -13.47 -14.49
CA GLU A 323 0.95 -14.45 -13.41
C GLU A 323 0.03 -14.15 -12.21
N ILE A 324 -0.11 -12.87 -11.82
CA ILE A 324 -1.02 -12.44 -10.75
C ILE A 324 -2.48 -12.74 -11.14
N LEU A 325 -2.87 -12.43 -12.38
CA LEU A 325 -4.24 -12.66 -12.87
C LEU A 325 -4.55 -14.16 -13.02
N ASP A 326 -3.58 -14.97 -13.42
CA ASP A 326 -3.74 -16.44 -13.47
C ASP A 326 -3.97 -17.03 -12.08
N GLY A 327 -3.39 -16.42 -11.04
CA GLY A 327 -3.65 -16.75 -9.64
C GLY A 327 -4.96 -16.21 -9.06
N ALA A 328 -5.75 -15.45 -9.85
CA ALA A 328 -7.00 -14.82 -9.43
C ALA A 328 -8.20 -15.22 -10.33
N PRO A 329 -8.61 -16.50 -10.32
CA PRO A 329 -9.54 -17.04 -11.30
C PRO A 329 -10.94 -16.42 -11.29
N ASN A 330 -11.37 -15.82 -10.18
CA ASN A 330 -12.67 -15.18 -10.05
C ASN A 330 -12.60 -13.66 -10.18
N GLY A 331 -11.40 -13.08 -10.09
CA GLY A 331 -11.20 -11.64 -10.07
C GLY A 331 -10.80 -11.07 -11.42
N LYS A 332 -11.24 -9.84 -11.68
CA LYS A 332 -10.83 -9.05 -12.84
C LYS A 332 -10.29 -7.71 -12.36
N ILE A 333 -9.32 -7.17 -13.07
CA ILE A 333 -8.92 -5.78 -12.91
C ILE A 333 -9.53 -4.93 -14.02
N ARG A 334 -9.87 -3.69 -13.72
CA ARG A 334 -10.21 -2.67 -14.72
C ARG A 334 -8.96 -2.20 -15.45
N GLY A 335 -7.86 -2.11 -14.71
CA GLY A 335 -6.62 -1.62 -15.26
C GLY A 335 -5.50 -1.50 -14.24
N LEU A 336 -4.65 -0.52 -14.48
CA LEU A 336 -3.45 -0.27 -13.68
C LEU A 336 -3.41 1.19 -13.21
N SER A 337 -2.88 1.41 -11.99
CA SER A 337 -2.55 2.75 -11.52
C SER A 337 -1.06 3.05 -11.74
N THR A 338 -0.73 4.30 -12.01
CA THR A 338 0.66 4.72 -12.14
C THR A 338 0.94 6.03 -11.44
N ASN A 339 2.22 6.29 -11.22
CA ASN A 339 2.73 7.52 -10.62
C ASN A 339 2.29 7.74 -9.16
N VAL A 340 1.76 6.70 -8.50
CA VAL A 340 1.36 6.79 -7.09
C VAL A 340 2.55 7.25 -6.25
N SER A 341 2.34 8.31 -5.48
CA SER A 341 3.41 8.93 -4.67
C SER A 341 4.63 9.42 -5.46
N ASN A 342 4.52 9.66 -6.77
CA ASN A 342 5.61 10.09 -7.62
C ASN A 342 5.31 11.40 -8.36
N TYR A 343 6.16 11.82 -9.28
CA TYR A 343 6.20 13.18 -9.84
C TYR A 343 6.28 13.22 -11.36
N GLN A 344 6.14 12.07 -12.04
CA GLN A 344 6.30 12.03 -13.48
C GLN A 344 5.21 12.82 -14.19
N PRO A 345 5.55 13.58 -15.26
CA PRO A 345 4.54 14.33 -16.01
C PRO A 345 3.56 13.38 -16.71
N VAL A 346 2.31 13.78 -16.79
CA VAL A 346 1.22 13.00 -17.40
C VAL A 346 1.57 12.51 -18.80
N SER A 347 2.24 13.33 -19.62
CA SER A 347 2.62 12.96 -20.98
C SER A 347 3.63 11.79 -21.00
N ALA A 348 4.56 11.74 -20.04
CA ALA A 348 5.50 10.63 -19.91
C ALA A 348 4.79 9.36 -19.43
N GLU A 349 3.90 9.49 -18.44
CA GLU A 349 3.09 8.36 -17.96
C GLU A 349 2.16 7.82 -19.06
N TYR A 350 1.53 8.69 -19.85
CA TYR A 350 0.69 8.22 -20.95
C TYR A 350 1.49 7.46 -22.02
N GLY A 351 2.73 7.89 -22.30
CA GLY A 351 3.65 7.13 -23.16
C GLY A 351 4.01 5.75 -22.56
N TYR A 352 4.12 5.65 -21.25
CA TYR A 352 4.29 4.38 -20.53
C TYR A 352 3.03 3.51 -20.64
N HIS A 353 1.84 4.08 -20.45
CA HIS A 353 0.55 3.35 -20.59
C HIS A 353 0.39 2.72 -21.98
N GLN A 354 0.74 3.44 -23.03
CA GLN A 354 0.66 2.92 -24.40
C GLN A 354 1.57 1.70 -24.62
N LYS A 355 2.83 1.77 -24.11
CA LYS A 355 3.76 0.64 -24.18
C LYS A 355 3.28 -0.54 -23.35
N LEU A 356 2.82 -0.25 -22.12
CA LEU A 356 2.38 -1.30 -21.19
C LEU A 356 1.11 -1.98 -21.69
N ALA A 357 0.14 -1.24 -22.24
CA ALA A 357 -1.05 -1.81 -22.87
C ALA A 357 -0.70 -2.76 -24.04
N SER A 358 0.31 -2.39 -24.86
CA SER A 358 0.81 -3.25 -25.92
C SER A 358 1.44 -4.53 -25.38
N SER A 359 2.32 -4.44 -24.37
CA SER A 359 2.97 -5.60 -23.74
C SER A 359 1.95 -6.52 -23.05
N LEU A 360 0.93 -5.95 -22.38
CA LEU A 360 -0.16 -6.72 -21.76
C LEU A 360 -0.99 -7.47 -22.80
N SER A 361 -1.35 -6.80 -23.90
CA SER A 361 -2.08 -7.43 -25.01
C SER A 361 -1.28 -8.60 -25.61
N ALA A 362 0.04 -8.49 -25.72
CA ALA A 362 0.90 -9.55 -26.25
C ALA A 362 0.90 -10.82 -25.39
N VAL A 363 0.60 -10.72 -24.09
CA VAL A 363 0.45 -11.86 -23.18
C VAL A 363 -1.02 -12.27 -22.95
N GLY A 364 -1.95 -11.71 -23.73
CA GLY A 364 -3.38 -12.05 -23.67
C GLY A 364 -4.18 -11.30 -22.60
N VAL A 365 -3.63 -10.22 -22.04
CA VAL A 365 -4.31 -9.31 -21.12
C VAL A 365 -4.72 -8.06 -21.89
N SER A 366 -5.95 -8.03 -22.40
CA SER A 366 -6.50 -6.95 -23.23
C SER A 366 -7.44 -6.03 -22.44
N ASP A 367 -7.84 -4.92 -23.09
CA ASP A 367 -8.81 -3.95 -22.56
C ASP A 367 -8.41 -3.30 -21.23
N MET A 368 -7.10 -3.12 -21.03
CA MET A 368 -6.59 -2.47 -19.83
C MET A 368 -6.63 -0.95 -19.95
N HIS A 369 -7.18 -0.34 -18.92
CA HIS A 369 -7.22 1.10 -18.74
C HIS A 369 -6.25 1.54 -17.63
N PHE A 370 -6.04 2.84 -17.51
CA PHE A 370 -5.09 3.37 -16.56
C PHE A 370 -5.69 4.52 -15.75
N ILE A 371 -5.18 4.71 -14.55
CA ILE A 371 -5.32 5.92 -13.76
C ILE A 371 -3.94 6.43 -13.40
N VAL A 372 -3.79 7.74 -13.31
CA VAL A 372 -2.50 8.37 -13.00
C VAL A 372 -2.62 9.29 -11.81
N ASP A 373 -1.66 9.18 -10.87
CA ASP A 373 -1.56 10.13 -9.77
C ASP A 373 -1.03 11.47 -10.27
N THR A 374 -1.85 12.50 -10.11
CA THR A 374 -1.53 13.88 -10.50
C THR A 374 -1.38 14.84 -9.32
N GLY A 375 -1.38 14.29 -8.10
CA GLY A 375 -1.36 15.13 -6.88
C GLY A 375 -0.13 16.01 -6.75
N ARG A 376 1.03 15.60 -7.30
CA ARG A 376 2.30 16.29 -7.07
C ARG A 376 3.14 16.51 -8.33
N ASN A 377 2.56 16.36 -9.51
CA ASN A 377 3.26 16.46 -10.80
C ASN A 377 2.97 17.72 -11.61
N GLY A 378 2.48 18.78 -10.97
CA GLY A 378 2.19 20.05 -11.64
C GLY A 378 3.42 20.78 -12.19
N VAL A 379 4.61 20.46 -11.68
CA VAL A 379 5.89 20.93 -12.21
C VAL A 379 6.63 19.76 -12.81
N ASP A 380 7.10 19.91 -14.04
CA ASP A 380 7.96 18.90 -14.66
C ASP A 380 9.35 18.92 -14.00
N VAL A 381 9.60 17.91 -13.17
CA VAL A 381 10.90 17.72 -12.47
C VAL A 381 11.74 16.60 -13.12
N SER A 382 11.36 16.11 -14.29
CA SER A 382 11.94 14.94 -14.94
C SER A 382 13.44 15.06 -15.18
N SER A 383 13.95 16.27 -15.48
CA SER A 383 15.38 16.51 -15.66
C SER A 383 16.18 16.38 -14.35
N THR A 384 15.65 16.93 -13.25
CA THR A 384 16.27 16.85 -11.93
C THR A 384 16.15 15.46 -11.34
N PHE A 385 14.94 14.87 -11.42
CA PHE A 385 14.67 13.51 -10.98
C PHE A 385 15.56 12.47 -11.69
N SER A 386 15.83 12.67 -12.98
CA SER A 386 16.71 11.79 -13.75
C SER A 386 18.14 11.77 -13.24
N ILE A 387 18.60 12.86 -12.61
CA ILE A 387 19.95 12.97 -12.06
C ILE A 387 20.03 12.31 -10.67
N ASN A 388 19.05 12.59 -9.82
CA ASN A 388 19.14 12.29 -8.40
C ASN A 388 18.23 11.11 -7.97
N GLU A 389 17.19 10.82 -8.73
CA GLU A 389 16.19 9.76 -8.44
C GLU A 389 15.62 9.85 -7.02
N THR A 390 15.42 11.08 -6.52
CA THR A 390 14.87 11.33 -5.19
C THR A 390 13.36 11.20 -5.20
N TRP A 391 12.85 10.18 -4.54
CA TRP A 391 11.40 9.98 -4.38
C TRP A 391 10.83 10.69 -3.15
N CYS A 392 11.65 11.00 -2.14
CA CYS A 392 11.20 11.49 -0.84
C CYS A 392 11.01 13.01 -0.84
N ASN A 393 9.79 13.48 -0.64
CA ASN A 393 9.42 14.89 -0.45
C ASN A 393 10.11 15.86 -1.42
N PHE A 394 10.09 15.56 -2.71
CA PHE A 394 10.96 16.17 -3.71
C PHE A 394 10.74 17.68 -3.81
N VAL A 395 11.86 18.43 -3.78
CA VAL A 395 11.86 19.89 -3.83
C VAL A 395 11.40 20.39 -5.19
N GLY A 396 10.60 21.47 -5.23
CA GLY A 396 10.18 22.13 -6.45
C GLY A 396 8.91 21.58 -7.09
N THR A 397 8.35 20.48 -6.55
CA THR A 397 7.08 19.92 -7.03
C THR A 397 5.90 20.83 -6.72
N GLY A 398 4.78 20.64 -7.45
CA GLY A 398 3.55 21.40 -7.30
C GLY A 398 2.32 20.52 -7.49
N PHE A 399 1.16 20.96 -7.01
CA PHE A 399 -0.10 20.30 -7.34
C PHE A 399 -0.29 20.26 -8.86
N GLY A 400 -0.70 19.10 -9.38
CA GLY A 400 -0.98 18.88 -10.79
C GLY A 400 -2.46 18.99 -11.13
N GLU A 401 -2.84 18.30 -12.22
CA GLU A 401 -4.22 18.26 -12.69
C GLU A 401 -5.17 17.73 -11.61
N ARG A 402 -6.36 18.33 -11.52
CA ARG A 402 -7.38 17.89 -10.57
C ARG A 402 -7.95 16.54 -11.00
N PRO A 403 -8.46 15.72 -10.06
CA PRO A 403 -9.19 14.51 -10.40
C PRO A 403 -10.26 14.76 -11.46
N GLN A 404 -10.19 13.97 -12.53
CA GLN A 404 -11.07 14.09 -13.69
C GLN A 404 -11.19 12.74 -14.40
N GLY A 405 -12.43 12.27 -14.58
CA GLY A 405 -12.68 11.08 -15.41
C GLY A 405 -12.55 11.37 -16.91
N ASN A 406 -12.11 10.38 -17.68
CA ASN A 406 -11.95 10.45 -19.14
C ASN A 406 -11.22 11.69 -19.65
N PRO A 407 -9.95 11.93 -19.28
CA PRO A 407 -9.19 13.06 -19.80
C PRO A 407 -9.15 13.07 -21.31
N SER A 408 -9.41 14.24 -21.90
CA SER A 408 -9.48 14.39 -23.35
C SER A 408 -8.15 14.05 -24.04
N GLY A 409 -8.22 13.35 -25.18
CA GLY A 409 -7.06 12.97 -25.98
C GLY A 409 -6.25 11.77 -25.44
N MET A 410 -6.71 11.12 -24.35
CA MET A 410 -6.02 10.00 -23.72
C MET A 410 -6.95 8.79 -23.52
N PRO A 411 -7.37 8.09 -24.60
CA PRO A 411 -8.41 7.06 -24.54
C PRO A 411 -8.09 5.84 -23.64
N LEU A 412 -6.82 5.60 -23.32
CA LEU A 412 -6.44 4.56 -22.38
C LEU A 412 -6.59 5.00 -20.92
N LEU A 413 -6.80 6.29 -20.65
CA LEU A 413 -6.82 6.84 -19.32
C LEU A 413 -8.25 6.98 -18.81
N ASP A 414 -8.58 6.25 -17.76
CA ASP A 414 -9.87 6.36 -17.08
C ASP A 414 -9.95 7.64 -16.24
N ALA A 415 -8.84 8.06 -15.61
CA ALA A 415 -8.84 9.29 -14.82
C ALA A 415 -7.45 9.85 -14.50
N TYR A 416 -7.41 11.17 -14.26
CA TYR A 416 -6.50 11.80 -13.30
C TYR A 416 -7.06 11.64 -11.91
N MET A 417 -6.21 11.34 -10.94
CA MET A 417 -6.62 11.24 -9.53
C MET A 417 -5.48 11.67 -8.61
N TRP A 418 -5.80 12.25 -7.47
CA TRP A 418 -4.84 12.45 -6.38
C TRP A 418 -4.85 11.19 -5.51
N LEU A 419 -4.02 10.22 -5.89
CA LEU A 419 -3.96 8.91 -5.21
C LEU A 419 -3.16 8.99 -3.91
N LYS A 420 -1.97 9.59 -3.94
CA LYS A 420 -1.29 10.01 -2.72
C LYS A 420 -1.96 11.28 -2.19
N THR A 421 -2.23 11.36 -0.90
CA THR A 421 -2.68 12.58 -0.24
C THR A 421 -1.57 13.65 -0.35
N PRO A 422 -1.73 14.69 -1.19
CA PRO A 422 -0.66 15.64 -1.40
C PRO A 422 -0.48 16.55 -0.19
N GLY A 423 0.74 16.65 0.32
CA GLY A 423 1.06 17.34 1.57
C GLY A 423 1.41 16.41 2.71
N GLU A 424 1.02 15.13 2.66
CA GLU A 424 1.60 14.12 3.54
C GLU A 424 3.03 13.78 3.12
N ALA A 425 3.93 13.59 4.09
CA ALA A 425 5.32 13.22 3.86
C ALA A 425 5.46 11.82 3.25
N ASP A 426 6.51 11.64 2.47
CA ASP A 426 6.93 10.32 1.95
C ASP A 426 7.80 9.57 2.96
N GLY A 427 8.44 10.29 3.87
CA GLY A 427 9.32 9.77 4.90
C GLY A 427 10.15 10.85 5.54
N SER A 428 10.92 10.46 6.57
CA SER A 428 11.78 11.33 7.36
C SER A 428 13.25 10.95 7.18
N SER A 429 14.14 11.93 7.34
CA SER A 429 15.59 11.71 7.46
C SER A 429 16.05 11.38 8.89
N THR A 430 15.14 11.35 9.84
CA THR A 430 15.41 11.14 11.28
C THR A 430 14.44 10.13 11.87
N GLY A 431 14.74 9.62 13.08
CA GLY A 431 13.86 8.67 13.76
C GLY A 431 14.11 7.21 13.39
N SER A 432 13.24 6.32 13.87
CA SER A 432 13.37 4.86 13.70
C SER A 432 13.11 4.38 12.27
N ARG A 433 12.45 5.21 11.46
CA ARG A 433 12.12 4.94 10.04
C ARG A 433 12.91 5.87 9.09
N ALA A 434 14.03 6.41 9.56
CA ALA A 434 14.86 7.30 8.76
C ALA A 434 15.33 6.61 7.48
N ASP A 435 15.11 7.29 6.34
CA ASP A 435 15.56 6.82 5.04
C ASP A 435 16.63 7.77 4.47
N PRO A 436 17.77 7.25 3.98
CA PRO A 436 18.83 8.08 3.42
C PRO A 436 18.39 8.97 2.25
N VAL A 437 17.40 8.54 1.47
CA VAL A 437 16.85 9.33 0.35
C VAL A 437 16.17 10.60 0.87
N CYS A 438 15.51 10.53 2.03
CA CYS A 438 14.90 11.70 2.66
C CYS A 438 15.91 12.70 3.27
N ALA A 439 17.19 12.31 3.39
CA ALA A 439 18.28 13.18 3.84
C ALA A 439 19.02 13.91 2.69
N ARG A 440 18.63 13.68 1.44
CA ARG A 440 19.29 14.28 0.28
C ARG A 440 18.95 15.76 0.14
N SER A 441 19.80 16.50 -0.55
CA SER A 441 19.62 17.95 -0.77
C SER A 441 18.41 18.33 -1.62
N ASP A 442 17.89 17.40 -2.40
CA ASP A 442 16.69 17.53 -3.23
C ASP A 442 15.41 16.99 -2.56
N SER A 443 15.50 16.54 -1.31
CA SER A 443 14.38 16.26 -0.42
C SER A 443 14.12 17.46 0.50
N LEU A 444 12.85 17.86 0.67
CA LEU A 444 12.51 18.98 1.56
C LEU A 444 12.82 18.59 3.01
N PRO A 445 13.69 19.34 3.73
CA PRO A 445 14.10 18.97 5.07
C PRO A 445 12.99 19.17 6.10
N GLY A 446 13.12 18.49 7.26
CA GLY A 446 12.17 18.64 8.38
C GLY A 446 10.89 17.83 8.22
N ALA A 447 10.85 16.90 7.30
CA ALA A 447 9.69 16.04 7.08
C ALA A 447 9.43 15.12 8.28
N PRO A 448 8.16 14.91 8.66
CA PRO A 448 7.75 13.86 9.59
C PRO A 448 7.82 12.46 8.93
N ASP A 449 7.44 11.43 9.68
CA ASP A 449 7.32 10.08 9.13
C ASP A 449 6.31 9.99 7.99
N ALA A 450 6.47 8.97 7.13
CA ALA A 450 5.60 8.72 6.00
C ALA A 450 4.11 8.70 6.39
N GLY A 451 3.27 9.37 5.60
CA GLY A 451 1.83 9.48 5.81
C GLY A 451 1.41 10.51 6.87
N GLN A 452 2.33 11.26 7.47
CA GLN A 452 2.01 12.38 8.34
C GLN A 452 2.00 13.69 7.57
N TRP A 453 1.13 14.63 8.02
CA TRP A 453 1.00 15.92 7.38
C TRP A 453 2.28 16.75 7.49
N PHE A 454 2.77 17.24 6.34
CA PHE A 454 3.97 18.06 6.22
C PHE A 454 3.61 19.47 5.69
N HIS A 455 3.37 20.40 6.59
CA HIS A 455 2.94 21.77 6.26
C HIS A 455 3.81 22.44 5.20
N ASP A 456 5.14 22.41 5.35
CA ASP A 456 6.06 23.09 4.43
C ASP A 456 6.00 22.50 3.03
N TYR A 457 5.79 21.19 2.93
CA TYR A 457 5.59 20.51 1.66
C TYR A 457 4.26 20.91 0.99
N PHE A 458 3.18 20.95 1.78
CA PHE A 458 1.89 21.46 1.31
C PHE A 458 2.01 22.89 0.78
N VAL A 459 2.73 23.78 1.49
CA VAL A 459 2.98 25.16 1.05
C VAL A 459 3.76 25.19 -0.27
N GLN A 460 4.76 24.32 -0.44
CA GLN A 460 5.49 24.20 -1.70
C GLN A 460 4.56 23.80 -2.84
N LEU A 461 3.75 22.74 -2.64
CA LEU A 461 2.81 22.24 -3.64
C LEU A 461 1.80 23.33 -4.04
N LEU A 462 1.31 24.09 -3.06
CA LEU A 462 0.34 25.16 -3.27
C LEU A 462 0.90 26.34 -4.07
N LYS A 463 2.15 26.74 -3.78
CA LYS A 463 2.86 27.80 -4.50
C LYS A 463 3.15 27.43 -5.95
N ASN A 464 3.48 26.17 -6.21
CA ASN A 464 3.92 25.65 -7.49
C ASN A 464 2.80 24.99 -8.31
N ALA A 465 1.55 25.06 -7.85
CA ALA A 465 0.41 24.41 -8.50
C ALA A 465 0.26 24.78 -9.98
N LYS A 466 0.13 23.78 -10.84
CA LYS A 466 -0.19 23.92 -12.27
C LYS A 466 -1.18 22.81 -12.68
N PRO A 467 -2.40 23.18 -13.07
CA PRO A 467 -2.96 24.54 -13.11
C PRO A 467 -3.10 25.17 -11.71
N GLY A 468 -3.05 26.50 -11.62
CA GLY A 468 -3.21 27.25 -10.35
C GLY A 468 -4.61 27.11 -9.72
N PHE A 469 -4.76 27.50 -8.44
CA PHE A 469 -6.03 27.54 -7.69
C PHE A 469 -6.68 28.93 -7.73
#